data_22d892b40df563adcb93474a8dedac40
#
_entry.id   22d892b40df563adcb93474a8dedac40
#
_cell.length_a   1.000
_cell.length_b   1.000
_cell.length_c   1.000
_cell.angle_alpha   90.00
_cell.angle_beta   90.00
_cell.angle_gamma   90.00
#
_symmetry.space_group_name_H-M   'P 1'
#
loop_
_entity.id
_entity.type
_entity.pdbx_description
1 polymer ?
#
loop_
_entity_poly.entity_id
_entity_poly.type
_entity_poly.pdbx_seq_one_letter_code
_entity_poly.pdbx_strand_id
1 'polypeptide(L)'
;SSLKFENFLIMPPAYYKYGDEEVINFYSKIIESIPECKIVLYNFEKLCGYRFSVECVQKLVERFPGQIVGVKDSSYNLFENLKLDNFSVMPGSESKLLKGLELGCSGIITATCNVTSQLARKVYDDFLAGNDQTVNQKLCDIRNIFEKYNLISGLHTFYSTKDQFYKNVLPPLNTLNRS
;
A
#
# COMPACT_ATOMS: atom_id res chain seq x y z
N SER A 1 -18.83 -18.36 9.12
CA SER A 1 -19.50 -17.27 8.40
C SER A 1 -18.82 -17.10 7.05
N SER A 2 -19.59 -17.21 6.01
CA SER A 2 -19.11 -17.16 4.63
C SER A 2 -18.99 -15.71 4.13
N LEU A 3 -18.13 -14.90 4.74
CA LEU A 3 -17.69 -13.67 4.09
C LEU A 3 -16.75 -14.11 2.95
N LYS A 4 -17.24 -14.06 1.73
CA LYS A 4 -16.49 -14.43 0.53
C LYS A 4 -15.54 -13.30 0.14
N PHE A 5 -14.45 -13.13 0.87
CA PHE A 5 -13.34 -12.30 0.44
C PHE A 5 -12.44 -13.10 -0.48
N GLU A 6 -12.12 -12.57 -1.64
CA GLU A 6 -11.22 -13.20 -2.61
C GLU A 6 -9.85 -12.50 -2.67
N ASN A 7 -9.80 -11.20 -2.36
CA ASN A 7 -8.60 -10.40 -2.48
C ASN A 7 -8.06 -10.00 -1.11
N PHE A 8 -6.77 -10.23 -0.89
CA PHE A 8 -6.10 -9.99 0.37
C PHE A 8 -4.83 -9.15 0.18
N LEU A 9 -4.63 -8.15 1.02
CA LEU A 9 -3.36 -7.44 1.17
C LEU A 9 -2.63 -8.04 2.36
N ILE A 10 -1.51 -8.74 2.12
CA ILE A 10 -0.82 -9.50 3.16
C ILE A 10 0.63 -9.04 3.27
N MET A 11 1.05 -8.69 4.48
CA MET A 11 2.43 -8.37 4.84
C MET A 11 3.11 -9.64 5.40
N PRO A 12 4.42 -9.85 5.15
CA PRO A 12 5.16 -10.90 5.85
C PRO A 12 5.06 -10.75 7.37
N PRO A 13 5.19 -11.85 8.14
CA PRO A 13 5.17 -11.78 9.60
C PRO A 13 6.25 -10.83 10.11
N ALA A 14 5.92 -10.07 11.16
CA ALA A 14 6.87 -9.20 11.86
C ALA A 14 7.63 -9.96 12.97
N TYR A 15 8.61 -9.30 13.58
CA TYR A 15 9.36 -9.70 14.78
C TYR A 15 10.62 -10.53 14.51
N TYR A 16 10.54 -11.65 13.76
CA TYR A 16 11.72 -12.44 13.41
C TYR A 16 12.34 -11.97 12.09
N LYS A 17 13.61 -12.29 11.89
CA LYS A 17 14.29 -12.08 10.61
C LYS A 17 13.99 -13.27 9.69
N TYR A 18 13.67 -12.96 8.46
CA TYR A 18 13.37 -13.94 7.42
C TYR A 18 14.24 -13.68 6.20
N GLY A 19 14.59 -14.74 5.47
CA GLY A 19 15.06 -14.67 4.10
C GLY A 19 13.93 -14.88 3.09
N ASP A 20 14.27 -14.82 1.81
CA ASP A 20 13.28 -14.97 0.72
C ASP A 20 12.60 -16.34 0.76
N GLU A 21 13.31 -17.42 1.08
CA GLU A 21 12.75 -18.78 1.11
C GLU A 21 11.69 -18.95 2.21
N GLU A 22 11.89 -18.40 3.40
CA GLU A 22 10.90 -18.44 4.47
C GLU A 22 9.66 -17.62 4.10
N VAL A 23 9.84 -16.48 3.46
CA VAL A 23 8.73 -15.63 3.00
C VAL A 23 7.95 -16.32 1.88
N ILE A 24 8.63 -16.95 0.91
CA ILE A 24 7.99 -17.74 -0.14
C ILE A 24 7.19 -18.90 0.49
N ASN A 25 7.77 -19.61 1.47
CA ASN A 25 7.05 -20.68 2.17
C ASN A 25 5.81 -20.17 2.93
N PHE A 26 5.90 -19.01 3.57
CA PHE A 26 4.76 -18.38 4.25
C PHE A 26 3.58 -18.14 3.30
N TYR A 27 3.81 -17.50 2.15
CA TYR A 27 2.75 -17.27 1.16
C TYR A 27 2.25 -18.56 0.53
N SER A 28 3.14 -19.54 0.31
CA SER A 28 2.76 -20.87 -0.18
C SER A 28 1.74 -21.54 0.73
N LYS A 29 1.96 -21.51 2.06
CA LYS A 29 1.03 -22.09 3.03
C LYS A 29 -0.34 -21.41 3.06
N ILE A 30 -0.38 -20.09 2.86
CA ILE A 30 -1.64 -19.35 2.76
C ILE A 30 -2.41 -19.79 1.52
N ILE A 31 -1.74 -19.82 0.36
CA ILE A 31 -2.36 -20.17 -0.92
C ILE A 31 -2.82 -21.63 -0.94
N GLU A 32 -2.01 -22.56 -0.42
CA GLU A 32 -2.39 -23.97 -0.26
C GLU A 32 -3.65 -24.14 0.60
N SER A 33 -3.83 -23.28 1.61
CA SER A 33 -4.98 -23.33 2.52
C SER A 33 -6.23 -22.65 1.93
N ILE A 34 -6.07 -21.68 1.01
CA ILE A 34 -7.14 -20.93 0.38
C ILE A 34 -6.82 -20.79 -1.13
N PRO A 35 -7.02 -21.84 -1.91
CA PRO A 35 -6.58 -21.86 -3.33
C PRO A 35 -7.24 -20.81 -4.23
N GLU A 36 -8.40 -20.28 -3.84
CA GLU A 36 -9.12 -19.25 -4.62
C GLU A 36 -8.70 -17.81 -4.28
N CYS A 37 -7.80 -17.62 -3.31
CA CYS A 37 -7.39 -16.29 -2.89
C CYS A 37 -6.51 -15.61 -3.93
N LYS A 38 -6.68 -14.29 -4.03
CA LYS A 38 -5.77 -13.39 -4.75
C LYS A 38 -5.04 -12.51 -3.74
N ILE A 39 -3.73 -12.49 -3.81
CA ILE A 39 -2.88 -11.82 -2.83
C ILE A 39 -2.16 -10.65 -3.49
N VAL A 40 -2.29 -9.48 -2.90
CA VAL A 40 -1.41 -8.33 -3.08
C VAL A 40 -0.37 -8.40 -1.96
N LEU A 41 0.90 -8.56 -2.32
CA LEU A 41 2.00 -8.55 -1.37
C LEU A 41 2.13 -7.16 -0.73
N TYR A 42 2.45 -7.08 0.56
CA TYR A 42 2.69 -5.80 1.21
C TYR A 42 4.18 -5.66 1.59
N ASN A 43 4.90 -4.88 0.80
CA ASN A 43 6.31 -4.58 1.01
C ASN A 43 6.46 -3.35 1.91
N PHE A 44 6.72 -3.55 3.20
CA PHE A 44 6.94 -2.48 4.15
C PHE A 44 7.95 -2.88 5.23
N GLU A 45 9.23 -2.81 4.89
CA GLU A 45 10.36 -3.21 5.75
C GLU A 45 10.31 -2.58 7.14
N LYS A 46 9.93 -1.30 7.24
CA LYS A 46 9.84 -0.60 8.54
C LYS A 46 8.87 -1.22 9.53
N LEU A 47 7.87 -1.98 9.06
CA LEU A 47 6.88 -2.63 9.93
C LEU A 47 7.20 -4.10 10.20
N CYS A 48 7.65 -4.84 9.19
CA CYS A 48 7.84 -6.28 9.32
C CYS A 48 9.31 -6.72 9.40
N GLY A 49 10.27 -5.81 9.15
CA GLY A 49 11.70 -6.16 9.19
C GLY A 49 12.20 -6.92 7.95
N TYR A 50 11.33 -7.15 6.96
CA TYR A 50 11.66 -7.81 5.70
C TYR A 50 11.32 -6.90 4.51
N ARG A 51 12.19 -6.88 3.52
CA ARG A 51 12.01 -6.15 2.25
C ARG A 51 12.09 -7.12 1.08
N PHE A 52 11.00 -7.20 0.31
CA PHE A 52 10.99 -8.04 -0.88
C PHE A 52 12.09 -7.63 -1.88
N SER A 53 12.83 -8.62 -2.35
CA SER A 53 13.65 -8.49 -3.56
C SER A 53 12.77 -8.62 -4.82
N VAL A 54 13.26 -8.14 -5.95
CA VAL A 54 12.61 -8.36 -7.26
C VAL A 54 12.51 -9.86 -7.53
N GLU A 55 13.58 -10.59 -7.27
CA GLU A 55 13.69 -12.03 -7.47
C GLU A 55 12.69 -12.82 -6.61
N CYS A 56 12.46 -12.40 -5.37
CA CYS A 56 11.47 -13.04 -4.50
C CYS A 56 10.06 -12.87 -5.05
N VAL A 57 9.71 -11.66 -5.52
CA VAL A 57 8.39 -11.41 -6.11
C VAL A 57 8.22 -12.21 -7.40
N GLN A 58 9.23 -12.27 -8.27
CA GLN A 58 9.20 -13.06 -9.51
C GLN A 58 8.95 -14.53 -9.20
N LYS A 59 9.70 -15.14 -8.28
CA LYS A 59 9.52 -16.53 -7.86
C LYS A 59 8.10 -16.80 -7.33
N LEU A 60 7.53 -15.88 -6.57
CA LEU A 60 6.15 -16.01 -6.06
C LEU A 60 5.12 -15.99 -7.19
N VAL A 61 5.27 -15.07 -8.15
CA VAL A 61 4.36 -14.96 -9.31
C VAL A 61 4.48 -16.18 -10.22
N GLU A 62 5.70 -16.67 -10.48
CA GLU A 62 5.96 -17.88 -11.27
C GLU A 62 5.35 -19.12 -10.61
N ARG A 63 5.46 -19.23 -9.29
CA ARG A 63 4.94 -20.37 -8.53
C ARG A 63 3.42 -20.35 -8.39
N PHE A 64 2.82 -19.17 -8.30
CA PHE A 64 1.39 -18.97 -8.04
C PHE A 64 0.77 -17.98 -9.04
N PRO A 65 0.76 -18.33 -10.34
CA PRO A 65 0.23 -17.46 -11.38
C PRO A 65 -1.27 -17.22 -11.16
N GLY A 66 -1.68 -15.94 -11.25
CA GLY A 66 -3.08 -15.54 -11.04
C GLY A 66 -3.54 -15.45 -9.58
N GLN A 67 -2.72 -15.91 -8.63
CA GLN A 67 -3.00 -15.80 -7.17
C GLN A 67 -2.15 -14.69 -6.53
N ILE A 68 -0.89 -14.54 -6.90
CA ILE A 68 -0.08 -13.38 -6.54
C ILE A 68 -0.28 -12.32 -7.63
N VAL A 69 -1.13 -11.34 -7.37
CA VAL A 69 -1.65 -10.42 -8.41
C VAL A 69 -1.11 -9.00 -8.33
N GLY A 70 -0.33 -8.69 -7.30
CA GLY A 70 0.23 -7.35 -7.16
C GLY A 70 1.09 -7.18 -5.92
N VAL A 71 1.64 -5.97 -5.79
CA VAL A 71 2.39 -5.53 -4.61
C VAL A 71 2.04 -4.10 -4.24
N LYS A 72 1.77 -3.87 -2.95
CA LYS A 72 1.82 -2.55 -2.34
C LYS A 72 3.25 -2.30 -1.90
N ASP A 73 3.92 -1.32 -2.54
CA ASP A 73 5.32 -1.01 -2.26
C ASP A 73 5.47 0.26 -1.41
N SER A 74 5.57 0.08 -0.09
CA SER A 74 5.85 1.15 0.87
C SER A 74 7.33 1.25 1.26
N SER A 75 8.18 0.33 0.77
CA SER A 75 9.64 0.39 0.86
C SER A 75 10.28 1.07 -0.34
N TYR A 76 9.50 1.29 -1.41
CA TYR A 76 9.86 2.02 -2.64
C TYR A 76 11.05 1.44 -3.43
N ASN A 77 11.37 0.17 -3.25
CA ASN A 77 12.45 -0.50 -3.98
C ASN A 77 11.96 -1.33 -5.17
N LEU A 78 10.64 -1.54 -5.29
CA LEU A 78 10.05 -2.37 -6.35
C LEU A 78 9.41 -1.53 -7.46
N PHE A 79 8.72 -0.43 -7.15
CA PHE A 79 7.88 0.28 -8.11
C PHE A 79 8.63 0.86 -9.32
N GLU A 80 9.93 1.10 -9.21
CA GLU A 80 10.77 1.55 -10.33
C GLU A 80 11.36 0.37 -11.14
N ASN A 81 11.57 -0.78 -10.48
CA ASN A 81 12.39 -1.87 -11.01
C ASN A 81 11.59 -3.13 -11.38
N LEU A 82 10.44 -3.35 -10.73
CA LEU A 82 9.64 -4.55 -10.96
C LEU A 82 8.71 -4.35 -12.18
N LYS A 83 8.90 -5.20 -13.19
CA LYS A 83 8.06 -5.25 -14.40
C LYS A 83 7.61 -6.69 -14.61
N LEU A 84 6.33 -6.93 -14.45
CA LEU A 84 5.68 -8.23 -14.63
C LEU A 84 4.36 -8.04 -15.36
N ASP A 85 4.06 -8.91 -16.30
CA ASP A 85 2.79 -8.91 -17.02
C ASP A 85 1.63 -9.29 -16.08
N ASN A 86 0.48 -8.64 -16.25
CA ASN A 86 -0.73 -8.89 -15.45
C ASN A 86 -0.52 -8.78 -13.93
N PHE A 87 0.41 -7.94 -13.50
CA PHE A 87 0.77 -7.73 -12.11
C PHE A 87 0.68 -6.25 -11.72
N SER A 88 -0.06 -5.95 -10.65
CA SER A 88 -0.28 -4.58 -10.20
C SER A 88 0.78 -4.12 -9.22
N VAL A 89 1.51 -3.07 -9.57
CA VAL A 89 2.45 -2.40 -8.64
C VAL A 89 1.82 -1.10 -8.14
N MET A 90 1.76 -0.93 -6.82
CA MET A 90 1.10 0.20 -6.16
C MET A 90 1.98 0.79 -5.06
N PRO A 91 2.70 1.90 -5.32
CA PRO A 91 3.44 2.62 -4.29
C PRO A 91 2.56 3.04 -3.10
N GLY A 92 3.17 3.16 -1.93
CA GLY A 92 2.49 3.44 -0.67
C GLY A 92 2.35 4.94 -0.32
N SER A 93 2.46 5.85 -1.29
CA SER A 93 2.41 7.29 -1.03
C SER A 93 1.87 8.07 -2.22
N GLU A 94 1.12 9.12 -1.94
CA GLU A 94 0.63 10.10 -2.92
C GLU A 94 1.77 10.77 -3.68
N SER A 95 2.90 11.04 -3.02
CA SER A 95 4.08 11.63 -3.66
C SER A 95 4.71 10.74 -4.74
N LYS A 96 4.30 9.47 -4.81
CA LYS A 96 4.76 8.49 -5.81
C LYS A 96 3.70 8.20 -6.88
N LEU A 97 2.49 8.79 -6.80
CA LEU A 97 1.40 8.47 -7.71
C LEU A 97 1.78 8.79 -9.17
N LEU A 98 2.07 10.06 -9.46
CA LEU A 98 2.37 10.49 -10.84
C LEU A 98 3.58 9.74 -11.40
N LYS A 99 4.70 9.72 -10.66
CA LYS A 99 5.89 8.97 -11.07
C LYS A 99 5.63 7.47 -11.27
N GLY A 100 4.82 6.88 -10.40
CA GLY A 100 4.41 5.48 -10.52
C GLY A 100 3.63 5.23 -11.80
N LEU A 101 2.65 6.08 -12.12
CA LEU A 101 1.86 5.99 -13.36
C LEU A 101 2.74 6.10 -14.62
N GLU A 102 3.69 7.03 -14.64
CA GLU A 102 4.70 7.16 -15.72
C GLU A 102 5.51 5.89 -15.91
N LEU A 103 5.76 5.15 -14.84
CA LEU A 103 6.48 3.88 -14.84
C LEU A 103 5.59 2.65 -15.06
N GLY A 104 4.28 2.83 -15.28
CA GLY A 104 3.31 1.76 -15.52
C GLY A 104 2.73 1.12 -14.25
N CYS A 105 2.85 1.76 -13.09
CA CYS A 105 2.15 1.32 -11.89
C CYS A 105 0.63 1.47 -12.03
N SER A 106 -0.13 0.63 -11.33
CA SER A 106 -1.59 0.60 -11.41
C SER A 106 -2.30 1.68 -10.57
N GLY A 107 -1.55 2.42 -9.75
CA GLY A 107 -2.08 3.42 -8.82
C GLY A 107 -1.31 3.39 -7.50
N ILE A 108 -1.96 3.76 -6.40
CA ILE A 108 -1.37 3.76 -5.05
C ILE A 108 -2.30 3.12 -4.02
N ILE A 109 -1.72 2.57 -2.94
CA ILE A 109 -2.46 2.18 -1.72
C ILE A 109 -1.84 2.92 -0.54
N THR A 110 -2.52 3.91 0.01
CA THR A 110 -1.98 4.79 1.05
C THR A 110 -3.01 5.14 2.11
N ALA A 111 -2.55 5.35 3.35
CA ALA A 111 -3.40 5.73 4.47
C ALA A 111 -4.03 7.12 4.27
N THR A 112 -3.27 8.07 3.71
CA THR A 112 -3.71 9.46 3.55
C THR A 112 -4.81 9.60 2.49
N CYS A 113 -4.97 8.64 1.57
CA CYS A 113 -6.11 8.61 0.64
C CYS A 113 -7.48 8.52 1.33
N ASN A 114 -7.54 8.20 2.60
CA ASN A 114 -8.78 8.40 3.37
C ASN A 114 -9.26 9.87 3.32
N VAL A 115 -8.36 10.84 3.20
CA VAL A 115 -8.69 12.28 3.10
C VAL A 115 -8.39 12.88 1.73
N THR A 116 -7.55 12.24 0.91
CA THR A 116 -7.06 12.78 -0.36
C THR A 116 -7.58 12.03 -1.58
N SER A 117 -8.49 11.04 -1.42
CA SER A 117 -8.95 10.15 -2.50
C SER A 117 -9.41 10.88 -3.76
N GLN A 118 -10.17 11.98 -3.62
CA GLN A 118 -10.65 12.77 -4.76
C GLN A 118 -9.51 13.43 -5.54
N LEU A 119 -8.49 13.96 -4.83
CA LEU A 119 -7.32 14.55 -5.47
C LEU A 119 -6.47 13.48 -6.15
N ALA A 120 -6.24 12.36 -5.47
CA ALA A 120 -5.50 11.23 -6.03
C ALA A 120 -6.22 10.67 -7.29
N ARG A 121 -7.54 10.55 -7.23
CA ARG A 121 -8.35 10.13 -8.38
C ARG A 121 -8.22 11.11 -9.54
N LYS A 122 -8.27 12.42 -9.27
CA LYS A 122 -8.10 13.42 -10.32
C LYS A 122 -6.71 13.35 -10.97
N VAL A 123 -5.64 13.20 -10.20
CA VAL A 123 -4.27 13.00 -10.74
C VAL A 123 -4.23 11.78 -11.66
N TYR A 124 -4.84 10.67 -11.23
CA TYR A 124 -4.92 9.44 -12.01
C TYR A 124 -5.68 9.64 -13.33
N ASP A 125 -6.87 10.24 -13.28
CA ASP A 125 -7.71 10.46 -14.45
C ASP A 125 -7.07 11.44 -15.44
N ASP A 126 -6.47 12.55 -14.93
CA ASP A 126 -5.75 13.51 -15.75
C ASP A 126 -4.54 12.86 -16.44
N PHE A 127 -3.83 11.97 -15.76
CA PHE A 127 -2.72 11.21 -16.35
C PHE A 127 -3.20 10.33 -17.51
N LEU A 128 -4.26 9.56 -17.31
CA LEU A 128 -4.81 8.67 -18.35
C LEU A 128 -5.36 9.44 -19.55
N ALA A 129 -5.90 10.63 -19.31
CA ALA A 129 -6.45 11.50 -20.37
C ALA A 129 -5.38 12.36 -21.05
N GLY A 130 -4.12 12.35 -20.60
CA GLY A 130 -3.06 13.22 -21.08
C GLY A 130 -3.26 14.69 -20.74
N ASN A 131 -4.02 14.98 -19.67
CA ASN A 131 -4.29 16.34 -19.20
C ASN A 131 -3.16 16.87 -18.29
N ASP A 132 -3.12 18.19 -18.12
CA ASP A 132 -2.21 18.86 -17.18
C ASP A 132 -2.46 18.42 -15.72
N GLN A 133 -1.40 18.17 -14.97
CA GLN A 133 -1.43 17.69 -13.58
C GLN A 133 -1.64 18.84 -12.57
N THR A 134 -2.77 19.54 -12.68
CA THR A 134 -3.04 20.79 -11.93
C THR A 134 -3.18 20.59 -10.41
N VAL A 135 -3.46 19.39 -9.93
CA VAL A 135 -3.70 19.12 -8.51
C VAL A 135 -2.64 18.25 -7.84
N ASN A 136 -1.66 17.73 -8.61
CA ASN A 136 -0.63 16.82 -8.07
C ASN A 136 0.21 17.47 -6.96
N GLN A 137 0.60 18.74 -7.11
CA GLN A 137 1.36 19.45 -6.08
C GLN A 137 0.55 19.55 -4.78
N LYS A 138 -0.72 19.93 -4.85
CA LYS A 138 -1.61 19.99 -3.67
C LYS A 138 -1.77 18.62 -2.99
N LEU A 139 -1.87 17.55 -3.77
CA LEU A 139 -1.94 16.18 -3.26
C LEU A 139 -0.68 15.85 -2.45
N CYS A 140 0.49 16.12 -3.00
CA CYS A 140 1.78 15.90 -2.35
C CYS A 140 1.95 16.75 -1.07
N ASP A 141 1.53 18.01 -1.10
CA ASP A 141 1.62 18.91 0.05
C ASP A 141 0.78 18.44 1.23
N ILE A 142 -0.45 17.94 0.96
CA ILE A 142 -1.29 17.34 2.00
C ILE A 142 -0.61 16.09 2.58
N ARG A 143 -0.06 15.23 1.74
CA ARG A 143 0.70 14.05 2.18
C ARG A 143 1.85 14.46 3.11
N ASN A 144 2.65 15.46 2.72
CA ASN A 144 3.78 15.96 3.50
C ASN A 144 3.36 16.52 4.87
N ILE A 145 2.16 17.09 4.99
CA ILE A 145 1.63 17.53 6.28
C ILE A 145 1.40 16.33 7.20
N PHE A 146 0.72 15.28 6.71
CA PHE A 146 0.43 14.09 7.50
C PHE A 146 1.70 13.30 7.88
N GLU A 147 2.74 13.30 7.04
CA GLU A 147 4.01 12.60 7.32
C GLU A 147 4.79 13.17 8.52
N LYS A 148 4.48 14.40 8.93
CA LYS A 148 5.09 15.01 10.12
C LYS A 148 4.61 14.37 11.43
N TYR A 149 3.57 13.55 11.38
CA TYR A 149 2.91 12.94 12.53
C TYR A 149 2.82 11.42 12.36
N ASN A 150 2.45 10.73 13.44
CA ASN A 150 1.94 9.37 13.27
C ASN A 150 0.68 9.43 12.38
N LEU A 151 0.69 8.74 11.24
CA LEU A 151 -0.36 8.83 10.22
C LEU A 151 -1.75 8.47 10.77
N ILE A 152 -1.85 7.45 11.62
CA ILE A 152 -3.12 7.02 12.21
C ILE A 152 -3.63 8.11 13.16
N SER A 153 -2.77 8.59 14.05
CA SER A 153 -3.11 9.70 14.97
C SER A 153 -3.53 10.97 14.23
N GLY A 154 -2.80 11.31 13.16
CA GLY A 154 -3.12 12.46 12.30
C GLY A 154 -4.48 12.35 11.62
N LEU A 155 -4.78 11.20 11.02
CA LEU A 155 -6.05 10.93 10.35
C LEU A 155 -7.23 10.96 11.35
N HIS A 156 -7.09 10.29 12.50
CA HIS A 156 -8.09 10.31 13.55
C HIS A 156 -8.33 11.73 14.09
N THR A 157 -7.26 12.50 14.31
CA THR A 157 -7.38 13.90 14.74
C THR A 157 -8.13 14.73 13.71
N PHE A 158 -7.78 14.60 12.41
CA PHE A 158 -8.47 15.29 11.34
C PHE A 158 -9.97 14.95 11.30
N TYR A 159 -10.31 13.68 11.34
CA TYR A 159 -11.71 13.26 11.29
C TYR A 159 -12.48 13.59 12.58
N SER A 160 -11.83 13.63 13.73
CA SER A 160 -12.47 14.01 15.00
C SER A 160 -12.97 15.45 15.01
N THR A 161 -12.53 16.31 14.10
CA THR A 161 -13.09 17.66 13.90
C THR A 161 -14.48 17.62 13.26
N LYS A 162 -14.82 16.53 12.59
CA LYS A 162 -16.11 16.34 11.91
C LYS A 162 -17.04 15.41 12.70
N ASP A 163 -16.49 14.39 13.32
CA ASP A 163 -17.22 13.39 14.11
C ASP A 163 -16.39 12.95 15.31
N GLN A 164 -16.96 13.14 16.52
CA GLN A 164 -16.34 12.77 17.79
C GLN A 164 -15.99 11.27 17.90
N PHE A 165 -16.67 10.40 17.13
CA PHE A 165 -16.38 8.97 17.07
C PHE A 165 -14.90 8.69 16.76
N TYR A 166 -14.28 9.50 15.91
CA TYR A 166 -12.88 9.36 15.53
C TYR A 166 -11.86 9.71 16.62
N LYS A 167 -12.31 10.16 17.80
CA LYS A 167 -11.44 10.25 18.99
C LYS A 167 -11.12 8.88 19.59
N ASN A 168 -11.89 7.85 19.25
CA ASN A 168 -11.67 6.50 19.72
C ASN A 168 -10.55 5.86 18.91
N VAL A 169 -9.37 5.79 19.49
CA VAL A 169 -8.20 5.06 18.98
C VAL A 169 -7.77 4.03 20.00
N LEU A 170 -7.27 2.88 19.51
CA LEU A 170 -6.77 1.84 20.40
C LEU A 170 -5.35 2.18 20.90
N PRO A 171 -5.07 2.00 22.20
CA PRO A 171 -3.71 2.11 22.71
C PRO A 171 -2.73 1.18 21.95
N PRO A 172 -1.49 1.58 21.78
CA PRO A 172 -0.81 2.77 22.32
C PRO A 172 -1.01 4.07 21.54
N LEU A 173 -1.86 4.08 20.53
CA LEU A 173 -2.13 5.25 19.71
C LEU A 173 -3.02 6.26 20.47
N ASN A 174 -2.84 7.55 20.18
CA ASN A 174 -3.65 8.64 20.66
C ASN A 174 -3.93 9.61 19.52
N THR A 175 -4.99 10.41 19.63
CA THR A 175 -5.15 11.61 18.80
C THR A 175 -4.04 12.61 19.12
N LEU A 176 -3.72 13.48 18.15
CA LEU A 176 -2.71 14.54 18.37
C LEU A 176 -3.24 15.55 19.40
N ASN A 177 -2.39 15.95 20.33
CA ASN A 177 -2.71 17.04 21.25
C ASN A 177 -2.65 18.36 20.49
N ARG A 178 -3.57 19.28 20.80
CA ARG A 178 -3.41 20.69 20.39
C ARG A 178 -2.29 21.28 21.26
N SER A 179 -1.10 21.43 20.67
CA SER A 179 -0.04 22.27 21.25
C SER A 179 -0.33 23.72 20.92
#